data_6517ae05057110bb02425e790b467284
#
_entry.id   6517ae05057110bb02425e790b467284
#
_cell.length_a   1.000
_cell.length_b   1.000
_cell.length_c   1.000
_cell.angle_alpha   90.00
_cell.angle_beta   90.00
_cell.angle_gamma   90.00
#
_symmetry.space_group_name_H-M   'P 1'
#
loop_
_entity.id
_entity.type
_entity.pdbx_description
1 polymer ?
#
loop_
_entity_poly.entity_id
_entity_poly.type
_entity_poly.pdbx_seq_one_letter_code
_entity_poly.pdbx_strand_id
1 'polypeptide(L)'
;MAPKKNKEMSLKEVIALITLLDDPDEAIYSEVRNRFTVLGPPAIPHLETAWENSFDAIMQKRIEIIIHTIQFERLQKALKAWAKEEQDDLLKGILILARYQYPDLDENKIKKQLHQIKQDVWLELHEDLTALEKVKIINHILFEVHQFSGNITNYHAPQNSFINNVLESKKGNPLMLSVVYILICKELNIPVYGINLPQHFVLAYLNDYANLMDVNNKTLSN
;
A
#
# COMPACT_ATOMS: atom_id res chain seq x y z
N MET A 1 24.77 0.23 -24.09
CA MET A 1 23.93 1.43 -23.93
C MET A 1 24.36 2.14 -22.68
N ALA A 2 24.93 3.34 -22.77
CA ALA A 2 25.44 4.10 -21.64
C ALA A 2 24.27 4.53 -20.72
N PRO A 3 24.45 4.57 -19.39
CA PRO A 3 23.41 5.03 -18.47
C PRO A 3 23.16 6.52 -18.73
N LYS A 4 21.89 6.89 -18.97
CA LYS A 4 21.47 8.29 -19.03
C LYS A 4 21.88 8.96 -17.72
N LYS A 5 22.87 9.88 -17.79
CA LYS A 5 23.23 10.79 -16.71
C LYS A 5 21.93 11.42 -16.18
N ASN A 6 21.60 11.17 -14.92
CA ASN A 6 20.63 11.99 -14.20
C ASN A 6 21.11 13.45 -14.30
N LYS A 7 20.41 14.25 -15.08
CA LYS A 7 20.69 15.69 -15.19
C LYS A 7 20.30 16.27 -13.84
N GLU A 8 21.27 16.73 -13.05
CA GLU A 8 21.00 17.39 -11.78
C GLU A 8 19.94 18.47 -12.01
N MET A 9 18.92 18.45 -11.18
CA MET A 9 17.80 19.38 -11.22
C MET A 9 18.34 20.79 -10.93
N SER A 10 18.30 21.69 -11.93
CA SER A 10 18.66 23.09 -11.71
C SER A 10 17.48 23.81 -11.06
N LEU A 11 17.70 24.43 -9.90
CA LEU A 11 16.68 25.25 -9.23
C LEU A 11 16.13 26.33 -10.18
N LYS A 12 16.96 26.89 -11.04
CA LYS A 12 16.55 27.87 -12.06
C LYS A 12 15.56 27.29 -13.07
N GLU A 13 15.76 26.02 -13.49
CA GLU A 13 14.87 25.30 -14.39
C GLU A 13 13.50 25.09 -13.72
N VAL A 14 13.49 24.65 -12.45
CA VAL A 14 12.25 24.42 -11.70
C VAL A 14 11.46 25.72 -11.53
N ILE A 15 12.10 26.82 -11.17
CA ILE A 15 11.44 28.12 -11.01
C ILE A 15 10.84 28.58 -12.35
N ALA A 16 11.58 28.43 -13.44
CA ALA A 16 11.09 28.80 -14.78
C ALA A 16 9.87 27.95 -15.19
N LEU A 17 9.89 26.64 -14.91
CA LEU A 17 8.75 25.76 -15.17
C LEU A 17 7.53 26.12 -14.31
N ILE A 18 7.73 26.47 -13.04
CA ILE A 18 6.65 26.92 -12.15
C ILE A 18 5.98 28.17 -12.71
N THR A 19 6.76 29.13 -13.21
CA THR A 19 6.21 30.36 -13.82
C THR A 19 5.35 30.09 -15.06
N LEU A 20 5.66 29.01 -15.80
CA LEU A 20 4.87 28.61 -16.98
C LEU A 20 3.60 27.83 -16.64
N LEU A 21 3.38 27.47 -15.38
CA LEU A 21 2.12 26.79 -14.97
C LEU A 21 0.91 27.73 -15.03
N ASP A 22 1.12 29.04 -15.04
CA ASP A 22 0.07 30.05 -15.15
C ASP A 22 -0.32 30.34 -16.62
N ASP A 23 0.42 29.80 -17.59
CA ASP A 23 0.16 30.05 -19.00
C ASP A 23 -1.21 29.47 -19.43
N PRO A 24 -2.07 30.24 -20.11
CA PRO A 24 -3.36 29.76 -20.58
C PRO A 24 -3.29 28.71 -21.69
N ASP A 25 -2.14 28.56 -22.35
CA ASP A 25 -1.94 27.58 -23.42
C ASP A 25 -1.79 26.16 -22.86
N GLU A 26 -2.75 25.30 -23.17
CA GLU A 26 -2.74 23.89 -22.75
C GLU A 26 -1.57 23.09 -23.34
N ALA A 27 -1.01 23.50 -24.48
CA ALA A 27 0.18 22.84 -25.05
C ALA A 27 1.41 23.13 -24.18
N ILE A 28 1.56 24.38 -23.72
CA ILE A 28 2.62 24.78 -22.79
C ILE A 28 2.46 24.05 -21.45
N TYR A 29 1.27 24.04 -20.88
CA TYR A 29 1.00 23.29 -19.64
C TYR A 29 1.34 21.80 -19.78
N SER A 30 0.95 21.17 -20.89
CA SER A 30 1.24 19.75 -21.13
C SER A 30 2.74 19.47 -21.16
N GLU A 31 3.54 20.32 -21.81
CA GLU A 31 4.99 20.17 -21.85
C GLU A 31 5.63 20.38 -20.48
N VAL A 32 5.18 21.40 -19.74
CA VAL A 32 5.64 21.68 -18.36
C VAL A 32 5.31 20.49 -17.45
N ARG A 33 4.10 19.95 -17.51
CA ARG A 33 3.70 18.75 -16.75
C ARG A 33 4.61 17.56 -17.07
N ASN A 34 4.86 17.30 -18.36
CA ASN A 34 5.75 16.22 -18.80
C ASN A 34 7.17 16.43 -18.25
N ARG A 35 7.65 17.67 -18.25
CA ARG A 35 8.98 18.01 -17.74
C ARG A 35 9.07 17.76 -16.24
N PHE A 36 8.07 18.17 -15.44
CA PHE A 36 8.01 17.87 -14.00
C PHE A 36 7.93 16.37 -13.72
N THR A 37 7.19 15.62 -14.51
CA THR A 37 7.11 14.16 -14.41
C THR A 37 8.49 13.51 -14.63
N VAL A 38 9.28 14.02 -15.57
CA VAL A 38 10.66 13.55 -15.81
C VAL A 38 11.60 13.94 -14.66
N LEU A 39 11.45 15.13 -14.08
CA LEU A 39 12.21 15.56 -12.89
C LEU A 39 11.89 14.70 -11.68
N GLY A 40 10.63 14.29 -11.55
CA GLY A 40 10.16 13.35 -10.54
C GLY A 40 10.11 13.91 -9.10
N PRO A 41 10.23 13.04 -8.07
CA PRO A 41 10.02 13.41 -6.66
C PRO A 41 10.82 14.63 -6.16
N PRO A 42 12.06 14.89 -6.58
CA PRO A 42 12.79 16.06 -6.15
C PRO A 42 12.11 17.41 -6.47
N ALA A 43 11.19 17.44 -7.44
CA ALA A 43 10.46 18.65 -7.79
C ALA A 43 9.27 18.92 -6.83
N ILE A 44 8.77 17.93 -6.09
CA ILE A 44 7.56 18.04 -5.26
C ILE A 44 7.67 19.18 -4.22
N PRO A 45 8.73 19.32 -3.40
CA PRO A 45 8.80 20.40 -2.42
C PRO A 45 8.72 21.80 -3.03
N HIS A 46 9.22 21.98 -4.24
CA HIS A 46 9.15 23.26 -4.94
C HIS A 46 7.74 23.54 -5.47
N LEU A 47 7.05 22.50 -5.93
CA LEU A 47 5.65 22.58 -6.35
C LEU A 47 4.73 22.86 -5.17
N GLU A 48 4.94 22.22 -4.01
CA GLU A 48 4.21 22.49 -2.77
C GLU A 48 4.40 23.93 -2.32
N THR A 49 5.63 24.44 -2.29
CA THR A 49 5.91 25.83 -1.98
C THR A 49 5.20 26.80 -2.96
N ALA A 50 5.17 26.47 -4.26
CA ALA A 50 4.47 27.28 -5.25
C ALA A 50 2.95 27.25 -5.06
N TRP A 51 2.41 26.10 -4.69
CA TRP A 51 0.99 25.92 -4.37
C TRP A 51 0.56 26.76 -3.16
N GLU A 52 1.33 26.71 -2.08
CA GLU A 52 1.09 27.48 -0.86
C GLU A 52 1.12 29.01 -1.08
N ASN A 53 1.98 29.47 -1.99
CA ASN A 53 2.14 30.90 -2.27
C ASN A 53 1.24 31.40 -3.43
N SER A 54 0.50 30.53 -4.09
CA SER A 54 -0.41 30.90 -5.17
C SER A 54 -1.82 31.13 -4.64
N PHE A 55 -2.46 32.21 -5.10
CA PHE A 55 -3.89 32.48 -4.91
C PHE A 55 -4.73 32.15 -6.16
N ASP A 56 -4.11 31.66 -7.23
CA ASP A 56 -4.76 31.23 -8.46
C ASP A 56 -5.21 29.78 -8.35
N ALA A 57 -6.55 29.57 -8.41
CA ALA A 57 -7.12 28.24 -8.29
C ALA A 57 -6.76 27.31 -9.48
N ILE A 58 -6.52 27.87 -10.68
CA ILE A 58 -6.14 27.10 -11.85
C ILE A 58 -4.71 26.60 -11.67
N MET A 59 -3.80 27.49 -11.28
CA MET A 59 -2.41 27.15 -11.00
C MET A 59 -2.32 26.09 -9.87
N GLN A 60 -3.04 26.28 -8.77
CA GLN A 60 -3.08 25.31 -7.67
C GLN A 60 -3.55 23.94 -8.16
N LYS A 61 -4.60 23.90 -8.97
CA LYS A 61 -5.13 22.64 -9.53
C LYS A 61 -4.14 21.96 -10.47
N ARG A 62 -3.43 22.73 -11.30
CA ARG A 62 -2.39 22.22 -12.20
C ARG A 62 -1.21 21.62 -11.40
N ILE A 63 -0.78 22.29 -10.32
CA ILE A 63 0.26 21.80 -9.42
C ILE A 63 -0.18 20.48 -8.76
N GLU A 64 -1.39 20.40 -8.22
CA GLU A 64 -1.94 19.16 -7.63
C GLU A 64 -1.89 17.99 -8.62
N ILE A 65 -2.33 18.21 -9.86
CA ILE A 65 -2.31 17.19 -10.91
C ILE A 65 -0.88 16.71 -11.19
N ILE A 66 0.11 17.62 -11.23
CA ILE A 66 1.51 17.27 -11.45
C ILE A 66 2.06 16.45 -10.30
N ILE A 67 1.84 16.88 -9.05
CA ILE A 67 2.28 16.15 -7.86
C ILE A 67 1.68 14.74 -7.85
N HIS A 68 0.36 14.61 -8.06
CA HIS A 68 -0.30 13.32 -8.15
C HIS A 68 0.26 12.44 -9.28
N THR A 69 0.56 13.01 -10.44
CA THR A 69 1.17 12.27 -11.56
C THR A 69 2.54 11.70 -11.16
N ILE A 70 3.40 12.51 -10.55
CA ILE A 70 4.73 12.10 -10.10
C ILE A 70 4.62 10.98 -9.04
N GLN A 71 3.74 11.16 -8.06
CA GLN A 71 3.52 10.17 -7.00
C GLN A 71 2.99 8.85 -7.55
N PHE A 72 2.03 8.91 -8.49
CA PHE A 72 1.46 7.73 -9.13
C PHE A 72 2.47 6.95 -9.98
N GLU A 73 3.30 7.63 -10.76
CA GLU A 73 4.38 6.96 -11.50
C GLU A 73 5.39 6.28 -10.57
N ARG A 74 5.72 6.93 -9.44
CA ARG A 74 6.60 6.33 -8.43
C ARG A 74 5.98 5.08 -7.83
N LEU A 75 4.68 5.14 -7.48
CA LEU A 75 3.92 3.98 -7.01
C LEU A 75 3.96 2.83 -8.00
N GLN A 76 3.64 3.10 -9.28
CA GLN A 76 3.64 2.07 -10.32
C GLN A 76 5.00 1.40 -10.49
N LYS A 77 6.09 2.19 -10.48
CA LYS A 77 7.46 1.67 -10.56
C LYS A 77 7.80 0.80 -9.36
N ALA A 78 7.45 1.25 -8.15
CA ALA A 78 7.70 0.49 -6.92
C ALA A 78 6.90 -0.82 -6.87
N LEU A 79 5.62 -0.80 -7.24
CA LEU A 79 4.78 -2.01 -7.29
C LEU A 79 5.26 -3.00 -8.35
N LYS A 80 5.68 -2.52 -9.53
CA LYS A 80 6.24 -3.40 -10.58
C LYS A 80 7.53 -4.06 -10.13
N ALA A 81 8.41 -3.33 -9.44
CA ALA A 81 9.64 -3.88 -8.88
C ALA A 81 9.33 -4.92 -7.80
N TRP A 82 8.45 -4.59 -6.86
CA TRP A 82 8.02 -5.51 -5.81
C TRP A 82 7.40 -6.79 -6.39
N ALA A 83 6.48 -6.69 -7.33
CA ALA A 83 5.82 -7.84 -7.95
C ALA A 83 6.78 -8.76 -8.72
N LYS A 84 7.90 -8.22 -9.21
CA LYS A 84 8.92 -8.99 -9.95
C LYS A 84 9.95 -9.65 -9.05
N GLU A 85 10.38 -8.96 -8.01
CA GLU A 85 11.59 -9.31 -7.24
C GLU A 85 11.28 -9.74 -5.80
N GLU A 86 10.14 -9.27 -5.24
CA GLU A 86 9.85 -9.39 -3.81
C GLU A 86 8.38 -9.67 -3.51
N GLN A 87 7.65 -10.32 -4.44
CA GLN A 87 6.21 -10.61 -4.30
C GLN A 87 5.84 -11.39 -3.02
N ASP A 88 6.80 -12.10 -2.44
CA ASP A 88 6.61 -12.85 -1.19
C ASP A 88 6.57 -11.94 0.04
N ASP A 89 7.10 -10.71 -0.04
CA ASP A 89 7.00 -9.73 1.05
C ASP A 89 5.70 -8.92 0.93
N LEU A 90 4.60 -9.53 1.43
CA LEU A 90 3.28 -8.92 1.42
C LEU A 90 3.27 -7.57 2.17
N LEU A 91 3.96 -7.48 3.31
CA LEU A 91 4.00 -6.23 4.09
C LEU A 91 4.62 -5.10 3.28
N LYS A 92 5.71 -5.37 2.57
CA LYS A 92 6.36 -4.38 1.70
C LYS A 92 5.41 -3.88 0.60
N GLY A 93 4.68 -4.77 -0.06
CA GLY A 93 3.68 -4.39 -1.08
C GLY A 93 2.58 -3.48 -0.51
N ILE A 94 2.06 -3.82 0.66
CA ILE A 94 1.04 -3.03 1.35
C ILE A 94 1.56 -1.66 1.82
N LEU A 95 2.81 -1.59 2.28
CA LEU A 95 3.44 -0.32 2.67
C LEU A 95 3.68 0.60 1.47
N ILE A 96 4.04 0.06 0.30
CA ILE A 96 4.14 0.83 -0.95
C ILE A 96 2.80 1.48 -1.29
N LEU A 97 1.69 0.73 -1.18
CA LEU A 97 0.34 1.26 -1.42
C LEU A 97 -0.05 2.32 -0.39
N ALA A 98 0.24 2.09 0.88
CA ALA A 98 -0.09 3.03 1.94
C ALA A 98 0.67 4.36 1.80
N ARG A 99 1.94 4.33 1.40
CA ARG A 99 2.77 5.53 1.17
C ARG A 99 2.26 6.43 0.03
N TYR A 100 1.49 5.90 -0.88
CA TYR A 100 0.87 6.73 -1.92
C TYR A 100 -0.12 7.74 -1.33
N GLN A 101 -0.92 7.31 -0.35
CA GLN A 101 -1.88 8.16 0.34
C GLN A 101 -1.27 8.90 1.54
N TYR A 102 -0.26 8.29 2.19
CA TYR A 102 0.40 8.77 3.40
C TYR A 102 1.91 8.80 3.18
N PRO A 103 2.46 9.86 2.52
CA PRO A 103 3.89 9.95 2.20
C PRO A 103 4.81 9.83 3.44
N ASP A 104 4.38 10.39 4.57
CA ASP A 104 5.09 10.41 5.86
C ASP A 104 4.76 9.20 6.76
N LEU A 105 4.35 8.08 6.15
CA LEU A 105 3.97 6.87 6.86
C LEU A 105 5.09 6.36 7.78
N ASP A 106 4.79 6.25 9.08
CA ASP A 106 5.70 5.63 10.06
C ASP A 106 5.61 4.10 10.00
N GLU A 107 6.46 3.50 9.19
CA GLU A 107 6.55 2.04 9.07
C GLU A 107 6.94 1.35 10.37
N ASN A 108 7.74 1.99 11.23
CA ASN A 108 8.15 1.39 12.49
C ASN A 108 6.96 1.25 13.44
N LYS A 109 6.04 2.23 13.44
CA LYS A 109 4.78 2.15 14.19
C LYS A 109 3.95 0.96 13.72
N ILE A 110 3.81 0.78 12.40
CA ILE A 110 3.08 -0.36 11.81
C ILE A 110 3.70 -1.69 12.21
N LYS A 111 5.03 -1.83 12.03
CA LYS A 111 5.77 -3.05 12.38
C LYS A 111 5.65 -3.38 13.87
N LYS A 112 5.73 -2.37 14.75
CA LYS A 112 5.54 -2.57 16.20
C LYS A 112 4.13 -3.07 16.54
N GLN A 113 3.09 -2.49 15.91
CA GLN A 113 1.72 -2.94 16.15
C GLN A 113 1.49 -4.38 15.68
N LEU A 114 1.98 -4.74 14.48
CA LEU A 114 1.92 -6.12 13.99
C LEU A 114 2.70 -7.07 14.89
N HIS A 115 3.89 -6.67 15.34
CA HIS A 115 4.69 -7.47 16.26
C HIS A 115 3.99 -7.72 17.59
N GLN A 116 3.31 -6.71 18.15
CA GLN A 116 2.53 -6.88 19.39
C GLN A 116 1.41 -7.91 19.20
N ILE A 117 0.63 -7.79 18.13
CA ILE A 117 -0.44 -8.76 17.82
C ILE A 117 0.13 -10.17 17.67
N LYS A 118 1.25 -10.30 16.95
CA LYS A 118 1.95 -11.58 16.80
C LYS A 118 2.36 -12.17 18.15
N GLN A 119 2.93 -11.35 19.06
CA GLN A 119 3.33 -11.81 20.39
C GLN A 119 2.13 -12.32 21.18
N ASP A 120 1.00 -11.61 21.15
CA ASP A 120 -0.21 -12.00 21.87
C ASP A 120 -0.75 -13.34 21.36
N VAL A 121 -0.74 -13.55 20.02
CA VAL A 121 -1.09 -14.86 19.44
C VAL A 121 -0.08 -15.93 19.84
N TRP A 122 1.22 -15.64 19.77
CA TRP A 122 2.28 -16.60 20.06
C TRP A 122 2.23 -17.11 21.50
N LEU A 123 1.86 -16.27 22.46
CA LEU A 123 1.75 -16.64 23.87
C LEU A 123 0.69 -17.71 24.15
N GLU A 124 -0.35 -17.80 23.30
CA GLU A 124 -1.43 -18.79 23.44
C GLU A 124 -1.21 -20.04 22.57
N LEU A 125 -0.23 -20.01 21.65
CA LEU A 125 0.07 -21.15 20.78
C LEU A 125 1.00 -22.15 21.47
N HIS A 126 0.72 -23.45 21.29
CA HIS A 126 1.62 -24.53 21.64
C HIS A 126 1.59 -25.65 20.57
N GLU A 127 2.57 -26.57 20.62
CA GLU A 127 2.83 -27.53 19.53
C GLU A 127 1.69 -28.52 19.30
N ASP A 128 0.98 -28.90 20.34
CA ASP A 128 -0.08 -29.93 20.28
C ASP A 128 -1.43 -29.44 19.73
N LEU A 129 -1.54 -28.14 19.39
CA LEU A 129 -2.78 -27.57 18.89
C LEU A 129 -3.11 -28.04 17.47
N THR A 130 -4.35 -28.45 17.28
CA THR A 130 -4.93 -28.72 15.95
C THR A 130 -5.04 -27.43 15.12
N ALA A 131 -5.18 -27.57 13.81
CA ALA A 131 -5.41 -26.43 12.90
C ALA A 131 -6.61 -25.58 13.34
N LEU A 132 -7.70 -26.22 13.75
CA LEU A 132 -8.92 -25.52 14.19
C LEU A 132 -8.69 -24.74 15.50
N GLU A 133 -7.95 -25.30 16.43
CA GLU A 133 -7.61 -24.61 17.70
C GLU A 133 -6.72 -23.41 17.44
N LYS A 134 -5.71 -23.54 16.57
CA LYS A 134 -4.88 -22.40 16.16
C LYS A 134 -5.72 -21.27 15.55
N VAL A 135 -6.64 -21.60 14.63
CA VAL A 135 -7.56 -20.62 14.04
C VAL A 135 -8.44 -19.94 15.09
N LYS A 136 -8.97 -20.71 16.07
CA LYS A 136 -9.78 -20.14 17.16
C LYS A 136 -8.98 -19.16 18.01
N ILE A 137 -7.73 -19.48 18.35
CA ILE A 137 -6.84 -18.59 19.10
C ILE A 137 -6.59 -17.30 18.31
N ILE A 138 -6.23 -17.40 17.03
CA ILE A 138 -5.98 -16.22 16.20
C ILE A 138 -7.23 -15.35 16.09
N ASN A 139 -8.40 -15.96 15.90
CA ASN A 139 -9.68 -15.24 15.85
C ASN A 139 -9.96 -14.54 17.19
N HIS A 140 -9.78 -15.23 18.32
CA HIS A 140 -9.93 -14.64 19.64
C HIS A 140 -9.04 -13.41 19.82
N ILE A 141 -7.75 -13.55 19.55
CA ILE A 141 -6.80 -12.45 19.71
C ILE A 141 -7.13 -11.29 18.78
N LEU A 142 -7.39 -11.54 17.50
CA LEU A 142 -7.63 -10.44 16.54
C LEU A 142 -8.99 -9.77 16.77
N PHE A 143 -10.07 -10.53 16.93
CA PHE A 143 -11.41 -9.97 16.91
C PHE A 143 -11.98 -9.63 18.29
N GLU A 144 -11.55 -10.34 19.35
CA GLU A 144 -12.05 -10.12 20.71
C GLU A 144 -11.05 -9.29 21.55
N VAL A 145 -9.75 -9.63 21.53
CA VAL A 145 -8.73 -8.90 22.31
C VAL A 145 -8.35 -7.58 21.64
N HIS A 146 -7.91 -7.62 20.37
CA HIS A 146 -7.55 -6.42 19.60
C HIS A 146 -8.73 -5.71 18.97
N GLN A 147 -9.95 -6.29 19.02
CA GLN A 147 -11.22 -5.70 18.55
C GLN A 147 -11.25 -5.30 17.08
N PHE A 148 -10.49 -5.98 16.22
CA PHE A 148 -10.61 -5.78 14.79
C PHE A 148 -12.01 -6.14 14.31
N SER A 149 -12.58 -5.31 13.44
CA SER A 149 -13.92 -5.52 12.89
C SER A 149 -14.11 -4.84 11.54
N GLY A 150 -15.14 -5.26 10.80
CA GLY A 150 -15.57 -4.55 9.60
C GLY A 150 -16.10 -3.16 9.94
N ASN A 151 -15.78 -2.17 9.11
CA ASN A 151 -16.32 -0.82 9.27
C ASN A 151 -17.73 -0.73 8.68
N ILE A 152 -18.72 -1.14 9.45
CA ILE A 152 -20.13 -1.16 9.00
C ILE A 152 -20.70 0.25 8.85
N THR A 153 -20.28 1.18 9.71
CA THR A 153 -20.81 2.56 9.73
C THR A 153 -20.32 3.38 8.53
N ASN A 154 -19.12 3.11 8.03
CA ASN A 154 -18.54 3.80 6.90
C ASN A 154 -17.81 2.79 5.98
N TYR A 155 -18.58 1.88 5.41
CA TYR A 155 -18.07 0.76 4.63
C TYR A 155 -17.19 1.18 3.43
N HIS A 156 -17.58 2.25 2.74
CA HIS A 156 -16.89 2.72 1.54
C HIS A 156 -15.74 3.72 1.82
N ALA A 157 -15.42 3.98 3.09
CA ALA A 157 -14.31 4.87 3.41
C ALA A 157 -12.98 4.34 2.87
N PRO A 158 -12.22 5.12 2.08
CA PRO A 158 -10.93 4.70 1.55
C PRO A 158 -9.95 4.25 2.64
N GLN A 159 -10.04 4.83 3.84
CA GLN A 159 -9.22 4.52 5.01
C GLN A 159 -9.30 3.03 5.41
N ASN A 160 -10.42 2.36 5.12
CA ASN A 160 -10.60 0.93 5.38
C ASN A 160 -9.63 0.03 4.60
N SER A 161 -8.97 0.58 3.58
CA SER A 161 -8.05 -0.13 2.68
C SER A 161 -6.57 0.12 2.97
N PHE A 162 -6.25 0.98 3.96
CA PHE A 162 -4.86 1.30 4.30
C PHE A 162 -4.47 0.73 5.67
N ILE A 163 -3.36 -0.01 5.70
CA ILE A 163 -2.92 -0.78 6.87
C ILE A 163 -2.69 0.09 8.11
N ASN A 164 -2.14 1.29 7.96
CA ASN A 164 -1.93 2.23 9.05
C ASN A 164 -3.26 2.60 9.74
N ASN A 165 -4.28 2.91 8.95
CA ASN A 165 -5.60 3.29 9.48
C ASN A 165 -6.31 2.09 10.12
N VAL A 166 -6.20 0.91 9.49
CA VAL A 166 -6.82 -0.32 10.02
C VAL A 166 -6.18 -0.74 11.33
N LEU A 167 -4.86 -0.67 11.46
CA LEU A 167 -4.16 -0.97 12.71
C LEU A 167 -4.48 0.06 13.82
N GLU A 168 -4.71 1.31 13.48
CA GLU A 168 -5.03 2.35 14.46
C GLU A 168 -6.49 2.33 14.88
N SER A 169 -7.43 2.29 13.93
CA SER A 169 -8.87 2.31 14.20
C SER A 169 -9.45 0.96 14.58
N LYS A 170 -8.74 -0.14 14.32
CA LYS A 170 -9.20 -1.53 14.42
C LYS A 170 -10.38 -1.85 13.50
N LYS A 171 -10.65 -0.99 12.52
CA LYS A 171 -11.72 -1.13 11.53
C LYS A 171 -11.17 -1.15 10.11
N GLY A 172 -11.62 -2.11 9.31
CA GLY A 172 -11.15 -2.26 7.93
C GLY A 172 -12.20 -2.86 7.01
N ASN A 173 -11.89 -2.90 5.73
CA ASN A 173 -12.63 -3.72 4.79
C ASN A 173 -12.19 -5.21 4.92
N PRO A 174 -12.96 -6.15 4.40
CA PRO A 174 -12.65 -7.58 4.49
C PRO A 174 -11.27 -7.94 3.95
N LEU A 175 -10.83 -7.32 2.85
CA LEU A 175 -9.53 -7.58 2.25
C LEU A 175 -8.39 -7.15 3.18
N MET A 176 -8.43 -5.93 3.73
CA MET A 176 -7.34 -5.45 4.59
C MET A 176 -7.31 -6.17 5.95
N LEU A 177 -8.46 -6.53 6.51
CA LEU A 177 -8.52 -7.39 7.70
C LEU A 177 -7.90 -8.77 7.43
N SER A 178 -8.17 -9.35 6.25
CA SER A 178 -7.54 -10.61 5.82
C SER A 178 -6.03 -10.46 5.63
N VAL A 179 -5.56 -9.33 5.12
CA VAL A 179 -4.12 -9.04 4.99
C VAL A 179 -3.44 -8.99 6.36
N VAL A 180 -4.04 -8.31 7.35
CA VAL A 180 -3.51 -8.29 8.73
C VAL A 180 -3.42 -9.73 9.28
N TYR A 181 -4.47 -10.52 9.09
CA TYR A 181 -4.50 -11.92 9.51
C TYR A 181 -3.37 -12.74 8.87
N ILE A 182 -3.20 -12.64 7.54
CA ILE A 182 -2.15 -13.35 6.80
C ILE A 182 -0.75 -12.93 7.28
N LEU A 183 -0.52 -11.63 7.51
CA LEU A 183 0.77 -11.13 7.98
C LEU A 183 1.15 -11.74 9.34
N ILE A 184 0.20 -11.83 10.28
CA ILE A 184 0.42 -12.45 11.58
C ILE A 184 0.69 -13.96 11.42
N CYS A 185 -0.12 -14.66 10.64
CA CYS A 185 0.06 -16.09 10.39
C CYS A 185 1.40 -16.40 9.74
N LYS A 186 1.81 -15.60 8.76
CA LYS A 186 3.09 -15.77 8.06
C LYS A 186 4.29 -15.66 9.00
N GLU A 187 4.29 -14.68 9.90
CA GLU A 187 5.36 -14.52 10.90
C GLU A 187 5.39 -15.63 11.95
N LEU A 188 4.28 -16.36 12.12
CA LEU A 188 4.16 -17.50 13.04
C LEU A 188 4.31 -18.86 12.32
N ASN A 189 4.63 -18.86 11.03
CA ASN A 189 4.67 -20.05 10.18
C ASN A 189 3.36 -20.87 10.19
N ILE A 190 2.22 -20.19 10.29
CA ILE A 190 0.90 -20.80 10.21
C ILE A 190 0.41 -20.72 8.76
N PRO A 191 0.05 -21.85 8.12
CA PRO A 191 -0.23 -21.92 6.70
C PRO A 191 -1.63 -21.41 6.35
N VAL A 192 -1.84 -20.10 6.49
CA VAL A 192 -3.07 -19.41 6.12
C VAL A 192 -2.83 -18.58 4.86
N TYR A 193 -3.69 -18.74 3.87
CA TYR A 193 -3.60 -18.13 2.56
C TYR A 193 -4.90 -17.44 2.18
N GLY A 194 -4.79 -16.36 1.40
CA GLY A 194 -5.94 -15.68 0.82
C GLY A 194 -6.43 -16.36 -0.45
N ILE A 195 -7.73 -16.52 -0.58
CA ILE A 195 -8.39 -17.03 -1.78
C ILE A 195 -9.30 -15.94 -2.32
N ASN A 196 -9.03 -15.52 -3.56
CA ASN A 196 -9.85 -14.55 -4.26
C ASN A 196 -11.01 -15.26 -4.96
N LEU A 197 -12.21 -15.11 -4.41
CA LEU A 197 -13.46 -15.61 -5.01
C LEU A 197 -14.22 -14.44 -5.66
N PRO A 198 -15.12 -14.71 -6.64
CA PRO A 198 -15.98 -13.66 -7.18
C PRO A 198 -16.73 -12.93 -6.06
N GLN A 199 -16.52 -11.61 -5.96
CA GLN A 199 -17.09 -10.71 -4.96
C GLN A 199 -16.72 -10.97 -3.48
N HIS A 200 -15.88 -11.99 -3.20
CA HIS A 200 -15.48 -12.34 -1.84
C HIS A 200 -13.99 -12.62 -1.76
N PHE A 201 -13.37 -12.21 -0.65
CA PHE A 201 -12.03 -12.62 -0.29
C PHE A 201 -12.10 -13.42 1.00
N VAL A 202 -11.61 -14.67 0.96
CA VAL A 202 -11.66 -15.58 2.10
C VAL A 202 -10.27 -16.08 2.47
N LEU A 203 -10.11 -16.56 3.71
CA LEU A 203 -8.87 -17.17 4.17
C LEU A 203 -9.06 -18.69 4.24
N ALA A 204 -8.03 -19.42 3.83
CA ALA A 204 -7.97 -20.86 3.96
C ALA A 204 -6.74 -21.29 4.77
N TYR A 205 -6.94 -22.20 5.69
CA TYR A 205 -5.87 -22.93 6.37
C TYR A 205 -5.53 -24.19 5.56
N LEU A 206 -4.29 -24.31 5.10
CA LEU A 206 -3.84 -25.46 4.31
C LEU A 206 -2.92 -26.32 5.18
N ASN A 207 -3.31 -27.57 5.43
CA ASN A 207 -2.43 -28.54 6.06
C ASN A 207 -1.34 -29.00 5.05
N ASP A 208 -0.16 -29.38 5.54
CA ASP A 208 1.01 -29.81 4.76
C ASP A 208 0.76 -30.93 3.74
N TYR A 209 -0.39 -31.61 3.80
CA TYR A 209 -0.79 -32.67 2.88
C TYR A 209 -1.53 -32.18 1.63
N ALA A 210 -1.92 -30.92 1.55
CA ALA A 210 -2.51 -30.34 0.35
C ALA A 210 -1.39 -29.74 -0.51
N ASN A 211 -0.78 -30.52 -1.39
CA ASN A 211 0.18 -30.05 -2.37
C ASN A 211 -0.46 -28.88 -3.14
N LEU A 212 0.03 -27.66 -2.94
CA LEU A 212 -0.39 -26.43 -3.64
C LEU A 212 -0.31 -26.59 -5.19
N MET A 213 0.42 -27.57 -5.69
CA MET A 213 0.52 -27.90 -7.11
C MET A 213 -0.77 -28.47 -7.71
N ASP A 214 -1.61 -29.13 -6.93
CA ASP A 214 -2.88 -29.71 -7.43
C ASP A 214 -3.99 -28.66 -7.59
N VAL A 215 -3.95 -27.59 -6.83
CA VAL A 215 -4.93 -26.49 -6.94
C VAL A 215 -4.65 -25.63 -8.18
N ASN A 216 -3.39 -25.36 -8.48
CA ASN A 216 -3.00 -24.58 -9.66
C ASN A 216 -3.16 -25.32 -10.99
N ASN A 217 -3.06 -26.65 -11.00
CA ASN A 217 -3.22 -27.45 -12.22
C ASN A 217 -4.69 -27.74 -12.59
N LYS A 218 -5.62 -27.63 -11.64
CA LYS A 218 -7.06 -27.84 -11.91
C LYS A 218 -7.81 -26.60 -12.38
N THR A 219 -7.25 -25.40 -12.22
CA THR A 219 -7.87 -24.15 -12.68
C THR A 219 -7.46 -23.73 -14.09
N LEU A 220 -6.52 -24.43 -14.74
CA LEU A 220 -6.07 -24.15 -16.10
C LEU A 220 -6.54 -25.16 -17.15
N SER A 221 -7.42 -26.09 -16.81
CA SER A 221 -7.91 -27.14 -17.72
C SER A 221 -9.44 -27.22 -17.84
N ASN A 222 -10.12 -26.06 -17.78
CA ASN A 222 -11.53 -25.93 -18.21
C ASN A 222 -11.76 -24.60 -18.92
#